data_f7351553a6389670911013c746ffb910
#
_entry.id   f7351553a6389670911013c746ffb910
#
_cell.length_a   1.000
_cell.length_b   1.000
_cell.length_c   1.000
_cell.angle_alpha   90.00
_cell.angle_beta   90.00
_cell.angle_gamma   90.00
#
_symmetry.space_group_name_H-M   'P 1'
#
loop_
_entity.id
_entity.type
_entity.pdbx_description
1 polymer ?
#
loop_
_entity_poly.entity_id
_entity_poly.type
_entity_poly.pdbx_seq_one_letter_code
_entity_poly.pdbx_strand_id
1 'polypeptide(L)'
;MLKVEDMSHGEMHELLERQSFGHLGCAREGRPYVVPMNYAFDGKDLFFFTTEGMKTHFIDANPEVCLQVEEVTDPAHWRSVMVNGRAEKLTQTEEVQHAMQSIVKRNPSLTPAISATTMDTWGRAVDIALYRIVPEIMDGRKTV
;
A
#
# COMPACT_ATOMS: atom_id res chain seq x y z
N MET A 1 15.50 24.03 -17.24
CA MET A 1 15.98 22.68 -16.86
C MET A 1 15.13 22.15 -15.72
N LEU A 2 14.73 20.91 -15.82
CA LEU A 2 13.97 20.25 -14.74
C LEU A 2 14.85 20.12 -13.49
N LYS A 3 14.35 20.60 -12.37
CA LYS A 3 14.99 20.44 -11.07
C LYS A 3 14.24 19.41 -10.26
N VAL A 4 14.97 18.53 -9.59
CA VAL A 4 14.43 17.53 -8.69
C VAL A 4 15.09 17.70 -7.33
N GLU A 5 14.29 17.71 -6.29
CA GLU A 5 14.80 17.83 -4.91
C GLU A 5 14.11 16.86 -3.98
N ASP A 6 14.67 16.69 -2.80
CA ASP A 6 14.10 15.81 -1.80
C ASP A 6 12.86 16.45 -1.17
N MET A 7 11.89 15.63 -0.85
CA MET A 7 10.70 16.04 -0.11
C MET A 7 11.02 16.02 1.39
N SER A 8 10.42 16.96 2.11
CA SER A 8 10.47 16.93 3.57
C SER A 8 9.60 15.79 4.11
N HIS A 9 9.81 15.43 5.37
CA HIS A 9 9.00 14.42 6.04
C HIS A 9 7.51 14.77 6.02
N GLY A 10 7.18 16.03 6.30
CA GLY A 10 5.79 16.52 6.25
C GLY A 10 5.17 16.43 4.87
N GLU A 11 5.94 16.75 3.83
CA GLU A 11 5.48 16.65 2.45
C GLU A 11 5.21 15.20 2.05
N MET A 12 6.06 14.27 2.49
CA MET A 12 5.85 12.84 2.24
C MET A 12 4.59 12.32 2.93
N HIS A 13 4.39 12.67 4.20
CA HIS A 13 3.18 12.29 4.94
C HIS A 13 1.92 12.84 4.28
N GLU A 14 1.95 14.09 3.87
CA GLU A 14 0.82 14.72 3.20
C GLU A 14 0.46 14.02 1.89
N LEU A 15 1.46 13.63 1.10
CA LEU A 15 1.21 12.88 -0.13
C LEU A 15 0.60 11.51 0.17
N LEU A 16 1.14 10.80 1.14
CA LEU A 16 0.61 9.48 1.54
C LEU A 16 -0.84 9.57 2.03
N GLU A 17 -1.18 10.62 2.78
CA GLU A 17 -2.55 10.83 3.26
C GLU A 17 -3.50 11.22 2.14
N ARG A 18 -3.04 12.00 1.18
CA ARG A 18 -3.86 12.50 0.07
C ARG A 18 -4.15 11.42 -0.97
N GLN A 19 -3.19 10.56 -1.23
CA GLN A 19 -3.33 9.49 -2.21
C GLN A 19 -3.92 8.23 -1.57
N SER A 20 -4.42 7.32 -2.41
CA SER A 20 -5.00 6.05 -1.97
C SER A 20 -4.58 4.87 -2.84
N PHE A 21 -3.68 5.10 -3.78
CA PHE A 21 -3.26 4.12 -4.76
C PHE A 21 -1.75 4.20 -4.97
N GLY A 22 -1.11 3.06 -5.04
CA GLY A 22 0.32 2.98 -5.24
C GLY A 22 0.73 1.67 -5.88
N HIS A 23 2.03 1.41 -5.86
CA HIS A 23 2.62 0.20 -6.40
C HIS A 23 3.38 -0.51 -5.29
N LEU A 24 2.93 -1.74 -4.99
CA LEU A 24 3.57 -2.58 -4.01
C LEU A 24 4.64 -3.42 -4.68
N GLY A 25 5.87 -3.29 -4.20
CA GLY A 25 7.00 -4.10 -4.63
C GLY A 25 7.36 -5.11 -3.57
N CYS A 26 7.57 -6.35 -3.99
CA CYS A 26 8.06 -7.41 -3.13
C CYS A 26 9.05 -8.28 -3.92
N ALA A 27 9.79 -9.12 -3.22
CA ALA A 27 10.81 -9.94 -3.85
C ALA A 27 10.92 -11.30 -3.16
N ARG A 28 11.24 -12.30 -3.95
CA ARG A 28 11.49 -13.65 -3.44
C ARG A 28 12.63 -14.26 -4.25
N GLU A 29 13.65 -14.74 -3.54
CA GLU A 29 14.81 -15.39 -4.17
C GLU A 29 15.41 -14.53 -5.31
N GLY A 30 15.51 -13.22 -5.06
CA GLY A 30 16.06 -12.27 -6.04
C GLY A 30 15.13 -11.89 -7.17
N ARG A 31 13.89 -12.39 -7.19
CA ARG A 31 12.91 -12.03 -8.21
C ARG A 31 11.99 -10.93 -7.70
N PRO A 32 11.97 -9.75 -8.36
CA PRO A 32 11.05 -8.69 -8.01
C PRO A 32 9.65 -8.95 -8.55
N TYR A 33 8.66 -8.42 -7.84
CA TYR A 33 7.26 -8.47 -8.24
C TYR A 33 6.59 -7.16 -7.86
N VAL A 34 5.94 -6.51 -8.79
CA VAL A 34 5.30 -5.20 -8.57
C VAL A 34 3.85 -5.26 -9.02
N VAL A 35 2.94 -4.79 -8.17
CA VAL A 35 1.52 -4.76 -8.47
C VAL A 35 0.90 -3.43 -8.03
N PRO A 36 -0.12 -2.94 -8.75
CA PRO A 36 -0.90 -1.81 -8.27
C PRO A 36 -1.70 -2.20 -7.02
N MET A 37 -1.85 -1.26 -6.09
CA MET A 37 -2.47 -1.55 -4.82
C MET A 37 -3.17 -0.32 -4.24
N ASN A 38 -4.42 -0.49 -3.80
CA ASN A 38 -5.06 0.49 -2.94
C ASN A 38 -4.49 0.35 -1.53
N TYR A 39 -4.30 1.47 -0.87
CA TYR A 39 -3.79 1.48 0.49
C TYR A 39 -4.48 2.55 1.32
N ALA A 40 -4.30 2.48 2.63
CA ALA A 40 -4.64 3.54 3.56
C ALA A 40 -3.43 3.83 4.46
N PHE A 41 -3.27 5.10 4.80
CA PHE A 41 -2.22 5.57 5.71
C PHE A 41 -2.89 6.21 6.93
N ASP A 42 -2.54 5.73 8.13
CA ASP A 42 -3.12 6.25 9.37
C ASP A 42 -2.24 7.32 10.06
N GLY A 43 -1.20 7.78 9.38
CA GLY A 43 -0.22 8.72 9.92
C GLY A 43 1.02 8.03 10.47
N LYS A 44 0.98 6.71 10.61
CA LYS A 44 2.08 5.90 11.13
C LYS A 44 2.36 4.70 10.23
N ASP A 45 1.36 3.89 9.97
CA ASP A 45 1.47 2.66 9.20
C ASP A 45 0.61 2.71 7.94
N LEU A 46 0.93 1.84 6.99
CA LEU A 46 0.16 1.65 5.76
C LEU A 46 -0.56 0.32 5.82
N PHE A 47 -1.79 0.29 5.32
CA PHE A 47 -2.61 -0.92 5.31
C PHE A 47 -3.07 -1.23 3.90
N PHE A 48 -3.09 -2.50 3.56
CA PHE A 48 -3.71 -2.97 2.33
C PHE A 48 -4.35 -4.34 2.55
N PHE A 49 -5.31 -4.69 1.71
CA PHE A 49 -5.91 -6.01 1.72
C PHE A 49 -5.77 -6.64 0.33
N THR A 50 -5.75 -7.95 0.28
CA THR A 50 -5.69 -8.72 -0.96
C THR A 50 -6.26 -10.10 -0.73
N THR A 51 -6.65 -10.76 -1.82
CA THR A 51 -6.92 -12.19 -1.77
C THR A 51 -5.60 -12.94 -1.82
N GLU A 52 -5.59 -14.17 -1.32
CA GLU A 52 -4.40 -15.00 -1.37
C GLU A 52 -3.98 -15.25 -2.82
N GLY A 53 -2.68 -15.20 -3.08
CA GLY A 53 -2.13 -15.35 -4.41
C GLY A 53 -0.62 -15.16 -4.42
N MET A 54 -0.07 -14.80 -5.60
CA MET A 54 1.39 -14.69 -5.78
C MET A 54 2.02 -13.68 -4.82
N LYS A 55 1.43 -12.49 -4.66
CA LYS A 55 2.00 -11.46 -3.79
C LYS A 55 1.99 -11.86 -2.32
N THR A 56 0.98 -12.62 -1.85
CA THR A 56 0.97 -13.11 -0.47
C THR A 56 2.04 -14.16 -0.26
N HIS A 57 2.27 -15.04 -1.24
CA HIS A 57 3.36 -16.00 -1.17
C HIS A 57 4.73 -15.33 -1.14
N PHE A 58 4.92 -14.26 -1.92
CA PHE A 58 6.15 -13.47 -1.90
C PHE A 58 6.37 -12.83 -0.54
N ILE A 59 5.33 -12.21 0.02
CA ILE A 59 5.39 -11.52 1.32
C ILE A 59 5.62 -12.52 2.46
N ASP A 60 4.96 -13.67 2.43
CA ASP A 60 5.14 -14.70 3.45
C ASP A 60 6.55 -15.25 3.44
N ALA A 61 7.18 -15.34 2.28
CA ALA A 61 8.58 -15.79 2.15
C ALA A 61 9.57 -14.68 2.48
N ASN A 62 9.23 -13.42 2.16
CA ASN A 62 10.07 -12.26 2.43
C ASN A 62 9.19 -11.05 2.77
N PRO A 63 9.13 -10.68 4.06
CA PRO A 63 8.27 -9.57 4.49
C PRO A 63 8.80 -8.18 4.13
N GLU A 64 9.99 -8.06 3.60
CA GLU A 64 10.52 -6.78 3.16
C GLU A 64 9.85 -6.35 1.87
N VAL A 65 9.17 -5.21 1.93
CA VAL A 65 8.39 -4.68 0.81
C VAL A 65 8.68 -3.19 0.62
N CYS A 66 8.27 -2.67 -0.53
CA CYS A 66 8.22 -1.23 -0.72
C CYS A 66 6.86 -0.85 -1.31
N LEU A 67 6.37 0.30 -0.92
CA LEU A 67 5.19 0.90 -1.52
C LEU A 67 5.59 2.24 -2.11
N GLN A 68 5.38 2.40 -3.42
CA GLN A 68 5.66 3.65 -4.12
C GLN A 68 4.34 4.33 -4.40
N VAL A 69 4.25 5.61 -4.04
CA VAL A 69 3.05 6.44 -4.23
C VAL A 69 3.47 7.70 -4.96
N GLU A 70 2.72 8.07 -5.99
CA GLU A 70 3.08 9.20 -6.82
C GLU A 70 1.88 10.10 -7.12
N GLU A 71 2.19 11.34 -7.45
CA GLU A 71 1.25 12.29 -8.01
C GLU A 71 1.93 12.91 -9.22
N VAL A 72 1.41 12.64 -10.40
CA VAL A 72 1.98 13.10 -11.66
C VAL A 72 0.96 13.95 -12.40
N THR A 73 1.27 15.24 -12.57
CA THR A 73 0.43 16.14 -13.39
C THR A 73 0.88 16.07 -14.84
N ASP A 74 2.19 16.15 -15.06
CA ASP A 74 2.82 16.00 -16.36
C ASP A 74 4.29 15.59 -16.14
N PRO A 75 5.07 15.33 -17.20
CA PRO A 75 6.46 14.88 -17.04
C PRO A 75 7.37 15.85 -16.27
N ALA A 76 7.01 17.13 -16.19
CA ALA A 76 7.78 18.15 -15.50
C ALA A 76 7.23 18.49 -14.10
N HIS A 77 6.07 17.93 -13.71
CA HIS A 77 5.40 18.23 -12.46
C HIS A 77 4.95 16.95 -11.78
N TRP A 78 5.76 16.44 -10.86
CA TRP A 78 5.44 15.19 -10.17
C TRP A 78 6.07 15.16 -8.77
N ARG A 79 5.50 14.30 -7.95
CA ARG A 79 6.01 13.93 -6.62
C ARG A 79 5.93 12.43 -6.48
N SER A 80 6.90 11.85 -5.82
CA SER A 80 6.97 10.41 -5.59
C SER A 80 7.54 10.11 -4.22
N VAL A 81 6.88 9.22 -3.48
CA VAL A 81 7.35 8.73 -2.19
C VAL A 81 7.51 7.22 -2.28
N MET A 82 8.63 6.72 -1.80
CA MET A 82 8.85 5.29 -1.63
C MET A 82 8.96 4.98 -0.16
N VAL A 83 8.14 4.04 0.30
CA VAL A 83 8.17 3.55 1.67
C VAL A 83 8.72 2.14 1.65
N ASN A 84 9.88 1.96 2.26
CA ASN A 84 10.45 0.64 2.47
C ASN A 84 10.13 0.22 3.89
N GLY A 85 9.64 -0.99 4.05
CA GLY A 85 9.25 -1.47 5.35
C GLY A 85 8.96 -2.96 5.37
N ARG A 86 8.35 -3.39 6.45
CA ARG A 86 8.00 -4.80 6.66
C ARG A 86 6.49 -4.96 6.63
N ALA A 87 6.03 -5.92 5.86
CA ALA A 87 4.61 -6.29 5.80
C ALA A 87 4.32 -7.34 6.86
N GLU A 88 3.31 -7.06 7.67
CA GLU A 88 2.84 -7.96 8.73
C GLU A 88 1.39 -8.33 8.44
N LYS A 89 1.10 -9.63 8.39
CA LYS A 89 -0.27 -10.10 8.25
C LYS A 89 -1.02 -9.85 9.56
N LEU A 90 -2.14 -9.17 9.47
CA LEU A 90 -2.96 -8.84 10.64
C LEU A 90 -3.92 -9.99 10.94
N THR A 91 -3.93 -10.43 12.19
CA THR A 91 -4.77 -11.54 12.68
C THR A 91 -5.56 -11.18 13.91
N GLN A 92 -5.12 -10.17 14.68
CA GLN A 92 -5.82 -9.72 15.87
C GLN A 92 -7.05 -8.90 15.52
N THR A 93 -8.17 -9.19 16.16
CA THR A 93 -9.46 -8.54 15.85
C THR A 93 -9.40 -7.03 15.86
N GLU A 94 -8.78 -6.43 16.87
CA GLU A 94 -8.68 -4.97 16.98
C GLU A 94 -7.83 -4.35 15.87
N GLU A 95 -6.72 -5.00 15.52
CA GLU A 95 -5.85 -4.54 14.43
C GLU A 95 -6.55 -4.65 13.08
N VAL A 96 -7.26 -5.76 12.86
CA VAL A 96 -8.05 -5.97 11.64
C VAL A 96 -9.13 -4.91 11.52
N GLN A 97 -9.86 -4.63 12.59
CA GLN A 97 -10.91 -3.61 12.59
C GLN A 97 -10.35 -2.21 12.29
N HIS A 98 -9.22 -1.85 12.91
CA HIS A 98 -8.57 -0.57 12.67
C HIS A 98 -8.14 -0.43 11.20
N ALA A 99 -7.50 -1.45 10.66
CA ALA A 99 -7.05 -1.45 9.28
C ALA A 99 -8.23 -1.36 8.30
N MET A 100 -9.29 -2.12 8.53
CA MET A 100 -10.48 -2.09 7.68
C MET A 100 -11.16 -0.72 7.72
N GLN A 101 -11.29 -0.13 8.91
CA GLN A 101 -11.85 1.22 9.06
C GLN A 101 -11.01 2.26 8.31
N SER A 102 -9.68 2.17 8.40
CA SER A 102 -8.78 3.07 7.71
C SER A 102 -8.93 2.95 6.19
N ILE A 103 -9.01 1.73 5.67
CA ILE A 103 -9.18 1.47 4.24
C ILE A 103 -10.52 2.00 3.75
N VAL A 104 -11.61 1.69 4.44
CA VAL A 104 -12.96 2.11 4.05
C VAL A 104 -13.12 3.62 4.14
N LYS A 105 -12.60 4.24 5.19
CA LYS A 105 -12.63 5.69 5.36
C LYS A 105 -11.94 6.41 4.20
N ARG A 106 -10.82 5.88 3.76
CA ARG A 106 -10.03 6.48 2.68
C ARG A 106 -10.61 6.15 1.31
N ASN A 107 -11.17 4.95 1.16
CA ASN A 107 -11.69 4.43 -0.10
C ASN A 107 -13.08 3.83 0.11
N PRO A 108 -14.12 4.68 0.30
CA PRO A 108 -15.47 4.16 0.59
C PRO A 108 -16.02 3.23 -0.49
N SER A 109 -15.58 3.42 -1.75
CA SER A 109 -15.98 2.58 -2.88
C SER A 109 -15.47 1.14 -2.76
N LEU A 110 -14.49 0.88 -1.89
CA LEU A 110 -13.97 -0.47 -1.67
C LEU A 110 -14.85 -1.31 -0.75
N THR A 111 -15.80 -0.71 -0.03
CA THR A 111 -16.70 -1.47 0.85
C THR A 111 -17.41 -2.60 0.13
N PRO A 112 -18.04 -2.39 -1.05
CA PRO A 112 -18.61 -3.49 -1.82
C PRO A 112 -17.57 -4.49 -2.32
N ALA A 113 -16.37 -4.01 -2.69
CA ALA A 113 -15.30 -4.88 -3.16
C ALA A 113 -14.79 -5.80 -2.05
N ILE A 114 -14.64 -5.27 -0.83
CA ILE A 114 -14.25 -6.07 0.34
C ILE A 114 -15.30 -7.13 0.64
N SER A 115 -16.57 -6.76 0.63
CA SER A 115 -17.67 -7.69 0.86
C SER A 115 -17.77 -8.75 -0.24
N ALA A 116 -17.51 -8.37 -1.50
CA ALA A 116 -17.53 -9.29 -2.64
C ALA A 116 -16.36 -10.26 -2.63
N THR A 117 -15.19 -9.85 -2.11
CA THR A 117 -14.01 -10.72 -2.06
C THR A 117 -14.09 -11.80 -0.98
N THR A 118 -15.07 -11.74 -0.07
CA THR A 118 -15.33 -12.86 0.86
C THR A 118 -15.98 -14.05 0.16
N MET A 119 -16.59 -13.83 -1.00
CA MET A 119 -17.23 -14.87 -1.81
C MET A 119 -16.86 -14.67 -3.27
N ASP A 120 -16.51 -15.74 -3.95
CA ASP A 120 -16.28 -15.67 -5.40
C ASP A 120 -17.60 -15.73 -6.19
N THR A 121 -17.50 -15.67 -7.51
CA THR A 121 -18.67 -15.70 -8.42
C THR A 121 -19.50 -16.98 -8.27
N TRP A 122 -18.89 -18.04 -7.74
CA TRP A 122 -19.53 -19.34 -7.56
C TRP A 122 -20.05 -19.54 -6.13
N GLY A 123 -20.03 -18.50 -5.29
CA GLY A 123 -20.47 -18.56 -3.93
C GLY A 123 -19.49 -19.23 -2.96
N ARG A 124 -18.22 -19.41 -3.37
CA ARG A 124 -17.20 -19.99 -2.51
C ARG A 124 -16.53 -18.90 -1.69
N ALA A 125 -16.21 -19.22 -0.45
CA ALA A 125 -15.47 -18.31 0.41
C ALA A 125 -14.08 -18.06 -0.18
N VAL A 126 -13.68 -16.77 -0.22
CA VAL A 126 -12.36 -16.36 -0.69
C VAL A 126 -11.63 -15.74 0.50
N ASP A 127 -10.44 -16.26 0.80
CA ASP A 127 -9.64 -15.76 1.91
C ASP A 127 -9.09 -14.37 1.57
N ILE A 128 -9.36 -13.42 2.46
CA ILE A 128 -8.79 -12.08 2.40
C ILE A 128 -7.63 -12.03 3.36
N ALA A 129 -6.49 -11.54 2.87
CA ALA A 129 -5.32 -11.25 3.68
C ALA A 129 -5.21 -9.74 3.86
N LEU A 130 -5.08 -9.32 5.11
CA LEU A 130 -4.94 -7.92 5.50
C LEU A 130 -3.55 -7.73 6.07
N TYR A 131 -2.85 -6.72 5.57
CA TYR A 131 -1.46 -6.46 5.93
C TYR A 131 -1.28 -5.05 6.43
N ARG A 132 -0.34 -4.90 7.35
CA ARG A 132 0.22 -3.61 7.77
C ARG A 132 1.65 -3.54 7.25
N ILE A 133 2.00 -2.41 6.64
CA ILE A 133 3.40 -2.10 6.35
C ILE A 133 3.89 -1.17 7.45
N VAL A 134 4.90 -1.62 8.18
CA VAL A 134 5.58 -0.80 9.18
C VAL A 134 6.73 -0.08 8.47
N PRO A 135 6.64 1.25 8.28
CA PRO A 135 7.69 1.96 7.56
C PRO A 135 9.02 1.93 8.31
N GLU A 136 10.10 1.67 7.58
CA GLU A 136 11.46 1.72 8.11
C GLU A 136 12.23 2.88 7.48
N ILE A 137 12.10 3.07 6.17
CA ILE A 137 12.77 4.14 5.43
C ILE A 137 11.77 4.75 4.47
N MET A 138 11.69 6.08 4.48
CA MET A 138 10.90 6.82 3.50
C MET A 138 11.81 7.74 2.70
N ASP A 139 11.66 7.72 1.39
CA ASP A 139 12.34 8.62 0.47
C ASP A 139 11.31 9.30 -0.41
N GLY A 140 11.44 10.60 -0.56
CA GLY A 140 10.54 11.37 -1.41
C GLY A 140 11.31 12.33 -2.31
N ARG A 141 10.89 12.40 -3.57
CA ARG A 141 11.46 13.31 -4.58
C ARG A 141 10.33 14.07 -5.24
N LYS A 142 10.62 15.29 -5.59
CA LYS A 142 9.66 16.16 -6.29
C LYS A 142 10.36 17.05 -7.30
N THR A 143 9.62 17.43 -8.33
CA THR A 143 10.04 18.50 -9.22
C THR A 143 9.77 19.85 -8.58
N VAL A 144 10.56 20.83 -8.97
CA VAL A 144 10.47 22.20 -8.43
C VAL A 144 10.16 23.19 -9.52
#